data_920af2efb77298d2738db3b6c2f45a00
#
_entry.id   920af2efb77298d2738db3b6c2f45a00
#
_cell.length_a   1.000
_cell.length_b   1.000
_cell.length_c   1.000
_cell.angle_alpha   90.00
_cell.angle_beta   90.00
_cell.angle_gamma   90.00
#
_symmetry.space_group_name_H-M   'P 1'
#
loop_
_entity.id
_entity.type
_entity.pdbx_description
1 polymer ?
#
loop_
_entity_poly.entity_id
_entity_poly.type
_entity_poly.pdbx_seq_one_letter_code
_entity_poly.pdbx_strand_id
1 'polypeptide(L)'
;MERRYERNRSDFWISVHENEGAYHISTKAKYTNIINYFFPILEKRSPMKWKESKNYAGMYTLWLPEDRYDQDVMAEFLDWCEKVTGDVLWLGLNKNIKEYFFNEMDCCMALDFNIVYGQSRTEIGEAEYQLKYNAENLSKEEREKYVGLIRSKLLEGCGYIPFGSKADWYVSPMPAMESGRSKMAWKMAEDLSRQLNIPFLVPDLRSYKPEMKQLSVEEKIRIWE
;
A
#
# COMPACT_ATOMS: atom_id res chain seq x y z
N MET A 1 -25.63 5.48 -12.09
CA MET A 1 -25.21 5.72 -10.67
C MET A 1 -23.73 5.98 -10.64
N GLU A 2 -23.24 6.92 -9.82
CA GLU A 2 -21.80 7.17 -9.64
C GLU A 2 -21.40 6.80 -8.21
N ARG A 3 -20.31 6.04 -8.07
CA ARG A 3 -19.70 5.69 -6.79
C ARG A 3 -18.21 5.99 -6.85
N ARG A 4 -17.70 6.64 -5.81
CA ARG A 4 -16.28 6.88 -5.65
C ARG A 4 -15.77 6.21 -4.38
N TYR A 5 -14.81 5.33 -4.56
CA TYR A 5 -14.13 4.59 -3.51
C TYR A 5 -12.80 5.27 -3.24
N GLU A 6 -12.67 5.88 -2.08
CA GLU A 6 -11.44 6.55 -1.66
C GLU A 6 -11.38 6.67 -0.13
N ARG A 7 -10.18 6.72 0.40
CA ARG A 7 -9.93 7.05 1.80
C ARG A 7 -9.25 8.41 1.87
N ASN A 8 -9.62 9.23 2.86
CA ASN A 8 -9.01 10.55 3.06
C ASN A 8 -7.48 10.44 3.13
N ARG A 9 -6.77 11.31 2.41
CA ARG A 9 -5.31 11.32 2.25
C ARG A 9 -4.71 10.10 1.56
N SER A 10 -5.50 9.18 1.07
CA SER A 10 -5.04 8.08 0.22
C SER A 10 -4.82 8.57 -1.21
N ASP A 11 -3.78 8.10 -1.86
CA ASP A 11 -3.50 8.43 -3.26
C ASP A 11 -4.28 7.52 -4.24
N PHE A 12 -4.68 6.33 -3.80
CA PHE A 12 -5.50 5.41 -4.58
C PHE A 12 -6.98 5.71 -4.39
N TRP A 13 -7.66 5.89 -5.48
CA TRP A 13 -9.10 6.00 -5.56
C TRP A 13 -9.59 5.30 -6.83
N ILE A 14 -10.83 4.83 -6.81
CA ILE A 14 -11.54 4.24 -7.94
C ILE A 14 -12.90 4.92 -8.05
N SER A 15 -13.23 5.43 -9.22
CA SER A 15 -14.58 5.91 -9.52
C SER A 15 -15.25 4.94 -10.47
N VAL A 16 -16.47 4.53 -10.15
CA VAL A 16 -17.29 3.65 -10.99
C VAL A 16 -18.58 4.38 -11.31
N HIS A 17 -18.76 4.68 -12.57
CA HIS A 17 -19.95 5.31 -13.09
C HIS A 17 -20.73 4.32 -13.97
N GLU A 18 -21.96 4.05 -13.61
CA GLU A 18 -22.90 3.25 -14.39
C GLU A 18 -23.85 4.19 -15.15
N ASN A 19 -23.85 4.11 -16.47
CA ASN A 19 -24.70 4.92 -17.33
C ASN A 19 -25.17 4.09 -18.53
N GLU A 20 -26.46 4.11 -18.84
CA GLU A 20 -27.07 3.44 -19.99
C GLU A 20 -26.63 1.98 -20.17
N GLY A 21 -26.58 1.22 -19.06
CA GLY A 21 -26.16 -0.18 -19.06
C GLY A 21 -24.65 -0.42 -19.24
N ALA A 22 -23.82 0.62 -19.22
CA ALA A 22 -22.36 0.49 -19.30
C ALA A 22 -21.69 0.96 -18.01
N TYR A 23 -20.54 0.36 -17.68
CA TYR A 23 -19.66 0.82 -16.59
C TYR A 23 -18.47 1.59 -17.14
N HIS A 24 -18.18 2.71 -16.50
CA HIS A 24 -16.95 3.49 -16.66
C HIS A 24 -16.17 3.42 -15.36
N ILE A 25 -15.02 2.74 -15.38
CA ILE A 25 -14.14 2.57 -14.23
C ILE A 25 -12.95 3.49 -14.41
N SER A 26 -12.73 4.44 -13.49
CA SER A 26 -11.65 5.41 -13.59
C SER A 26 -10.73 5.36 -12.39
N THR A 27 -9.43 5.51 -12.62
CA THR A 27 -8.38 5.59 -11.60
C THR A 27 -7.13 6.29 -12.15
N LYS A 28 -6.11 6.48 -11.32
CA LYS A 28 -4.78 6.95 -11.79
C LYS A 28 -4.04 5.86 -12.55
N ALA A 29 -3.26 6.25 -13.56
CA ALA A 29 -2.48 5.35 -14.42
C ALA A 29 -1.73 4.25 -13.66
N LYS A 30 -1.02 4.61 -12.61
CA LYS A 30 -0.19 3.68 -11.81
C LYS A 30 -0.97 2.58 -11.09
N TYR A 31 -2.29 2.75 -10.89
CA TYR A 31 -3.14 1.77 -10.21
C TYR A 31 -3.90 0.85 -11.16
N THR A 32 -3.86 1.11 -12.47
CA THR A 32 -4.50 0.23 -13.47
C THR A 32 -3.93 -1.20 -13.43
N ASN A 33 -2.63 -1.33 -13.19
CA ASN A 33 -1.97 -2.65 -13.08
C ASN A 33 -2.46 -3.46 -11.87
N ILE A 34 -2.78 -2.79 -10.76
CA ILE A 34 -3.34 -3.45 -9.58
C ILE A 34 -4.73 -3.99 -9.90
N ILE A 35 -5.59 -3.16 -10.51
CA ILE A 35 -6.93 -3.59 -10.93
C ILE A 35 -6.83 -4.76 -11.92
N ASN A 36 -5.96 -4.67 -12.90
CA ASN A 36 -5.77 -5.73 -13.90
C ASN A 36 -5.26 -7.03 -13.31
N TYR A 37 -4.45 -6.97 -12.26
CA TYR A 37 -3.96 -8.17 -11.60
C TYR A 37 -5.09 -8.93 -10.90
N PHE A 38 -5.95 -8.24 -10.16
CA PHE A 38 -7.05 -8.86 -9.42
C PHE A 38 -8.27 -9.15 -10.30
N PHE A 39 -8.55 -8.29 -11.29
CA PHE A 39 -9.69 -8.40 -12.19
C PHE A 39 -9.27 -8.31 -13.67
N PRO A 40 -8.45 -9.24 -14.16
CA PRO A 40 -7.95 -9.19 -15.55
C PRO A 40 -9.06 -9.31 -16.59
N ILE A 41 -10.19 -9.89 -16.20
CA ILE A 41 -11.34 -10.06 -17.08
C ILE A 41 -11.98 -8.72 -17.49
N LEU A 42 -11.92 -7.69 -16.64
CA LEU A 42 -12.48 -6.38 -16.93
C LEU A 42 -11.78 -5.72 -18.13
N GLU A 43 -10.44 -5.68 -18.11
CA GLU A 43 -9.68 -5.16 -19.23
C GLU A 43 -9.83 -6.03 -20.47
N LYS A 44 -9.84 -7.35 -20.32
CA LYS A 44 -9.98 -8.30 -21.43
C LYS A 44 -11.31 -8.13 -22.18
N ARG A 45 -12.39 -7.84 -21.46
CA ARG A 45 -13.74 -7.65 -22.02
C ARG A 45 -13.99 -6.22 -22.50
N SER A 46 -13.20 -5.24 -22.07
CA SER A 46 -13.30 -3.86 -22.53
C SER A 46 -12.85 -3.75 -24.01
N PRO A 47 -13.69 -3.20 -24.89
CA PRO A 47 -13.31 -3.03 -26.29
C PRO A 47 -12.19 -2.01 -26.48
N MET A 48 -12.05 -1.08 -25.57
CA MET A 48 -11.13 0.05 -25.67
C MET A 48 -9.92 -0.06 -24.75
N LYS A 49 -9.88 -1.05 -23.85
CA LYS A 49 -8.87 -1.15 -22.79
C LYS A 49 -8.84 0.11 -21.91
N TRP A 50 -7.80 0.26 -21.10
CA TRP A 50 -7.56 1.50 -20.38
C TRP A 50 -7.17 2.62 -21.33
N LYS A 51 -7.88 3.74 -21.26
CA LYS A 51 -7.57 4.95 -22.03
C LYS A 51 -7.36 6.12 -21.09
N GLU A 52 -6.34 6.92 -21.39
CA GLU A 52 -6.12 8.18 -20.71
C GLU A 52 -7.27 9.15 -20.98
N SER A 53 -7.71 9.81 -19.91
CA SER A 53 -8.75 10.84 -20.00
C SER A 53 -8.25 12.04 -20.80
N LYS A 54 -9.06 12.51 -21.72
CA LYS A 54 -8.75 13.74 -22.49
C LYS A 54 -8.72 15.00 -21.61
N ASN A 55 -9.46 14.98 -20.50
CA ASN A 55 -9.64 16.16 -19.64
C ASN A 55 -8.72 16.17 -18.43
N TYR A 56 -8.16 15.01 -18.04
CA TYR A 56 -7.39 14.86 -16.80
C TYR A 56 -6.16 13.98 -17.06
N ALA A 57 -5.00 14.62 -17.22
CA ALA A 57 -3.74 13.91 -17.42
C ALA A 57 -3.44 12.92 -16.27
N GLY A 58 -2.97 11.74 -16.62
CA GLY A 58 -2.65 10.66 -15.68
C GLY A 58 -3.86 9.93 -15.06
N MET A 59 -5.07 10.28 -15.49
CA MET A 59 -6.29 9.53 -15.18
C MET A 59 -6.67 8.61 -16.33
N TYR A 60 -6.95 7.35 -16.02
CA TYR A 60 -7.32 6.34 -17.00
C TYR A 60 -8.74 5.84 -16.73
N THR A 61 -9.45 5.57 -17.81
CA THR A 61 -10.82 5.05 -17.78
C THR A 61 -10.91 3.77 -18.58
N LEU A 62 -11.58 2.77 -18.00
CA LEU A 62 -11.98 1.52 -18.65
C LEU A 62 -13.48 1.58 -18.90
N TRP A 63 -13.90 1.32 -20.13
CA TRP A 63 -15.31 1.25 -20.51
C TRP A 63 -15.75 -0.19 -20.75
N LEU A 64 -16.83 -0.60 -20.07
CA LEU A 64 -17.43 -1.93 -20.17
C LEU A 64 -18.90 -1.80 -20.54
N PRO A 65 -19.30 -2.10 -21.79
CA PRO A 65 -20.69 -2.11 -22.21
C PRO A 65 -21.47 -3.29 -21.60
N GLU A 66 -22.78 -3.16 -21.51
CA GLU A 66 -23.69 -4.12 -20.85
C GLU A 66 -23.54 -5.56 -21.34
N ASP A 67 -23.33 -5.75 -22.64
CA ASP A 67 -23.18 -7.06 -23.27
C ASP A 67 -21.83 -7.75 -22.96
N ARG A 68 -20.93 -7.09 -22.22
CA ARG A 68 -19.55 -7.57 -22.01
C ARG A 68 -19.13 -7.72 -20.56
N TYR A 69 -19.98 -7.43 -19.61
CA TYR A 69 -19.66 -7.70 -18.21
C TYR A 69 -20.60 -8.73 -17.60
N ASP A 70 -20.13 -9.36 -16.55
CA ASP A 70 -20.86 -10.29 -15.71
C ASP A 70 -21.25 -9.59 -14.42
N GLN A 71 -22.50 -9.67 -14.00
CA GLN A 71 -23.02 -8.99 -12.82
C GLN A 71 -22.33 -9.46 -11.53
N ASP A 72 -22.02 -10.77 -11.44
CA ASP A 72 -21.35 -11.33 -10.27
C ASP A 72 -19.91 -10.82 -10.18
N VAL A 73 -19.18 -10.81 -11.31
CA VAL A 73 -17.83 -10.24 -11.39
C VAL A 73 -17.83 -8.75 -11.05
N MET A 74 -18.85 -8.00 -11.49
CA MET A 74 -18.96 -6.59 -11.13
C MET A 74 -19.27 -6.39 -9.64
N ALA A 75 -20.11 -7.23 -9.04
CA ALA A 75 -20.38 -7.17 -7.61
C ALA A 75 -19.12 -7.45 -6.79
N GLU A 76 -18.35 -8.49 -7.14
CA GLU A 76 -17.06 -8.79 -6.51
C GLU A 76 -16.06 -7.64 -6.68
N PHE A 77 -16.00 -7.03 -7.86
CA PHE A 77 -15.14 -5.88 -8.13
C PHE A 77 -15.50 -4.68 -7.26
N LEU A 78 -16.79 -4.37 -7.11
CA LEU A 78 -17.25 -3.24 -6.29
C LEU A 78 -16.94 -3.46 -4.80
N ASP A 79 -17.12 -4.68 -4.28
CA ASP A 79 -16.74 -5.06 -2.91
C ASP A 79 -15.22 -4.96 -2.71
N TRP A 80 -14.44 -5.41 -3.69
CA TRP A 80 -12.99 -5.25 -3.66
C TRP A 80 -12.56 -3.78 -3.71
N CYS A 81 -13.23 -2.92 -4.49
CA CYS A 81 -12.96 -1.48 -4.53
C CYS A 81 -13.07 -0.84 -3.16
N GLU A 82 -14.12 -1.19 -2.41
CA GLU A 82 -14.34 -0.68 -1.05
C GLU A 82 -13.20 -1.09 -0.12
N LYS A 83 -12.81 -2.36 -0.15
CA LYS A 83 -11.74 -2.92 0.69
C LYS A 83 -10.38 -2.34 0.32
N VAL A 84 -9.96 -2.41 -0.93
CA VAL A 84 -8.61 -1.98 -1.37
C VAL A 84 -8.36 -0.49 -1.15
N THR A 85 -9.40 0.33 -1.19
CA THR A 85 -9.28 1.77 -0.92
C THR A 85 -9.52 2.13 0.54
N GLY A 86 -10.21 1.29 1.32
CA GLY A 86 -10.61 1.55 2.71
C GLY A 86 -9.65 0.97 3.76
N ASP A 87 -9.13 -0.23 3.53
CA ASP A 87 -8.40 -0.99 4.57
C ASP A 87 -6.98 -0.49 4.82
N VAL A 88 -6.34 0.10 3.80
CA VAL A 88 -4.99 0.65 3.87
C VAL A 88 -4.93 2.07 3.32
N LEU A 89 -3.86 2.79 3.66
CA LEU A 89 -3.56 4.11 3.08
C LEU A 89 -2.53 3.95 1.97
N TRP A 90 -2.92 4.21 0.75
CA TRP A 90 -2.00 4.27 -0.38
C TRP A 90 -1.32 5.64 -0.41
N LEU A 91 -0.02 5.64 -0.24
CA LEU A 91 0.74 6.87 -0.12
C LEU A 91 1.21 7.33 -1.51
N GLY A 92 0.94 8.59 -1.82
CA GLY A 92 1.53 9.26 -2.97
C GLY A 92 2.98 9.60 -2.67
N LEU A 93 3.87 9.32 -3.62
CA LEU A 93 5.23 9.85 -3.56
C LEU A 93 5.17 11.35 -3.81
N ASN A 94 5.61 12.16 -2.84
CA ASN A 94 5.61 13.60 -3.02
C ASN A 94 6.66 14.03 -4.08
N LYS A 95 6.52 15.24 -4.62
CA LYS A 95 7.39 15.76 -5.67
C LYS A 95 8.88 15.73 -5.29
N ASN A 96 9.19 16.08 -4.04
CA ASN A 96 10.57 16.19 -3.58
C ASN A 96 11.33 14.85 -3.66
N ILE A 97 10.67 13.72 -3.37
CA ILE A 97 11.29 12.40 -3.53
C ILE A 97 11.59 12.13 -5.01
N LYS A 98 10.68 12.50 -5.92
CA LYS A 98 10.84 12.28 -7.37
C LYS A 98 11.92 13.16 -8.01
N GLU A 99 12.26 14.29 -7.41
CA GLU A 99 13.32 15.16 -7.91
C GLU A 99 14.72 14.59 -7.63
N TYR A 100 14.86 13.81 -6.56
CA TYR A 100 16.16 13.31 -6.11
C TYR A 100 16.37 11.82 -6.36
N PHE A 101 15.28 11.04 -6.42
CA PHE A 101 15.33 9.60 -6.62
C PHE A 101 14.50 9.21 -7.83
N PHE A 102 15.09 8.40 -8.72
CA PHE A 102 14.28 7.67 -9.70
C PHE A 102 13.26 6.85 -8.93
N ASN A 103 11.99 7.06 -9.28
CA ASN A 103 10.91 6.38 -8.59
C ASN A 103 10.82 4.93 -9.06
N GLU A 104 11.47 4.05 -8.37
CA GLU A 104 11.41 2.61 -8.59
C GLU A 104 10.31 1.93 -7.75
N MET A 105 9.59 2.69 -6.91
CA MET A 105 8.50 2.13 -6.12
C MET A 105 7.21 2.09 -6.91
N ASP A 106 6.68 0.90 -7.16
CA ASP A 106 5.38 0.71 -7.81
C ASP A 106 4.23 1.19 -6.92
N CYS A 107 4.31 0.92 -5.62
CA CYS A 107 3.33 1.38 -4.64
C CYS A 107 3.97 1.58 -3.26
N CYS A 108 3.30 2.40 -2.45
CA CYS A 108 3.64 2.58 -1.04
C CYS A 108 2.35 2.59 -0.23
N MET A 109 2.30 1.82 0.84
CA MET A 109 1.13 1.70 1.71
C MET A 109 1.50 1.93 3.16
N ALA A 110 0.59 2.53 3.91
CA ALA A 110 0.58 2.52 5.36
C ALA A 110 -0.64 1.74 5.86
N LEU A 111 -0.50 1.04 6.97
CA LEU A 111 -1.57 0.21 7.53
C LEU A 111 -2.74 1.06 8.00
N ASP A 112 -2.44 2.21 8.62
CA ASP A 112 -3.41 3.19 9.08
C ASP A 112 -2.71 4.53 9.41
N PHE A 113 -3.48 5.53 9.80
CA PHE A 113 -2.97 6.72 10.46
C PHE A 113 -2.43 6.36 11.85
N ASN A 114 -1.35 7.02 12.27
CA ASN A 114 -0.91 6.94 13.66
C ASN A 114 -1.86 7.72 14.58
N ILE A 115 -2.18 8.95 14.19
CA ILE A 115 -3.10 9.83 14.89
C ILE A 115 -4.01 10.49 13.86
N VAL A 116 -5.31 10.52 14.11
CA VAL A 116 -6.25 11.35 13.36
C VAL A 116 -6.33 12.72 14.05
N TYR A 117 -6.18 13.79 13.28
CA TYR A 117 -6.18 15.14 13.83
C TYR A 117 -7.43 15.42 14.69
N GLY A 118 -7.23 15.90 15.90
CA GLY A 118 -8.30 16.16 16.87
C GLY A 118 -8.88 14.92 17.56
N GLN A 119 -8.29 13.73 17.36
CA GLN A 119 -8.71 12.48 17.97
C GLN A 119 -7.54 11.78 18.68
N SER A 120 -7.85 10.67 19.34
CA SER A 120 -6.85 9.75 19.90
C SER A 120 -6.09 9.02 18.79
N ARG A 121 -5.07 8.23 19.17
CA ARG A 121 -4.40 7.30 18.25
C ARG A 121 -5.41 6.31 17.68
N THR A 122 -5.16 5.88 16.44
CA THR A 122 -5.84 4.70 15.90
C THR A 122 -5.38 3.44 16.63
N GLU A 123 -6.06 2.32 16.46
CA GLU A 123 -5.62 1.05 17.07
C GLU A 123 -4.20 0.66 16.62
N ILE A 124 -3.89 0.84 15.34
CA ILE A 124 -2.55 0.58 14.79
C ILE A 124 -1.54 1.58 15.35
N GLY A 125 -1.90 2.87 15.42
CA GLY A 125 -1.05 3.91 16.00
C GLY A 125 -0.76 3.66 17.47
N GLU A 126 -1.73 3.17 18.23
CA GLU A 126 -1.55 2.79 19.65
C GLU A 126 -0.66 1.54 19.76
N ALA A 127 -0.90 0.51 18.96
CA ALA A 127 -0.07 -0.69 18.96
C ALA A 127 1.40 -0.37 18.62
N GLU A 128 1.64 0.46 17.59
CA GLU A 128 2.98 0.93 17.27
C GLU A 128 3.63 1.70 18.42
N TYR A 129 2.89 2.62 19.02
CA TYR A 129 3.37 3.43 20.13
C TYR A 129 3.78 2.55 21.34
N GLN A 130 2.91 1.64 21.73
CA GLN A 130 3.16 0.75 22.86
C GLN A 130 4.38 -0.16 22.62
N LEU A 131 4.47 -0.78 21.44
CA LEU A 131 5.60 -1.65 21.12
C LEU A 131 6.93 -0.90 20.95
N LYS A 132 6.91 0.38 20.61
CA LYS A 132 8.11 1.17 20.37
C LYS A 132 8.63 1.89 21.61
N TYR A 133 7.72 2.41 22.42
CA TYR A 133 8.07 3.30 23.53
C TYR A 133 7.79 2.72 24.91
N ASN A 134 6.89 1.76 25.03
CA ASN A 134 6.47 1.15 26.29
C ASN A 134 6.71 -0.36 26.36
N ALA A 135 7.48 -0.92 25.44
CA ALA A 135 7.67 -2.37 25.31
C ALA A 135 8.13 -3.08 26.60
N GLU A 136 8.90 -2.40 27.44
CA GLU A 136 9.42 -2.94 28.69
C GLU A 136 8.33 -3.07 29.77
N ASN A 137 7.29 -2.25 29.70
CA ASN A 137 6.19 -2.20 30.66
C ASN A 137 5.01 -3.08 30.27
N LEU A 138 5.01 -3.64 29.05
CA LEU A 138 3.92 -4.49 28.57
C LEU A 138 4.04 -5.91 29.13
N SER A 139 2.91 -6.44 29.58
CA SER A 139 2.77 -7.87 29.81
C SER A 139 3.00 -8.67 28.52
N LYS A 140 3.23 -9.97 28.66
CA LYS A 140 3.40 -10.84 27.48
C LYS A 140 2.14 -10.85 26.62
N GLU A 141 0.98 -10.91 27.23
CA GLU A 141 -0.33 -10.94 26.60
C GLU A 141 -0.60 -9.64 25.83
N GLU A 142 -0.33 -8.49 26.42
CA GLU A 142 -0.49 -7.19 25.75
C GLU A 142 0.45 -7.05 24.56
N ARG A 143 1.70 -7.48 24.71
CA ARG A 143 2.66 -7.47 23.61
C ARG A 143 2.21 -8.37 22.46
N GLU A 144 1.76 -9.59 22.75
CA GLU A 144 1.24 -10.51 21.74
C GLU A 144 -0.01 -9.95 21.04
N LYS A 145 -0.90 -9.28 21.76
CA LYS A 145 -2.06 -8.58 21.20
C LYS A 145 -1.64 -7.51 20.19
N TYR A 146 -0.74 -6.60 20.55
CA TYR A 146 -0.30 -5.53 19.66
C TYR A 146 0.48 -6.05 18.44
N VAL A 147 1.35 -7.03 18.64
CA VAL A 147 2.06 -7.71 17.54
C VAL A 147 1.08 -8.40 16.60
N GLY A 148 0.08 -9.09 17.15
CA GLY A 148 -0.97 -9.76 16.38
C GLY A 148 -1.78 -8.78 15.53
N LEU A 149 -2.14 -7.62 16.10
CA LEU A 149 -2.87 -6.58 15.37
C LEU A 149 -2.07 -6.03 14.18
N ILE A 150 -0.80 -5.64 14.41
CA ILE A 150 0.06 -5.14 13.32
C ILE A 150 0.28 -6.23 12.25
N ARG A 151 0.53 -7.46 12.67
CA ARG A 151 0.68 -8.60 11.75
C ARG A 151 -0.56 -8.80 10.88
N SER A 152 -1.73 -8.83 11.47
CA SER A 152 -2.99 -8.99 10.75
C SER A 152 -3.17 -7.92 9.69
N LYS A 153 -2.92 -6.66 10.04
CA LYS A 153 -3.01 -5.54 9.11
C LYS A 153 -1.92 -5.56 8.03
N LEU A 154 -0.71 -6.00 8.34
CA LEU A 154 0.34 -6.21 7.34
C LEU A 154 -0.07 -7.26 6.30
N LEU A 155 -0.58 -8.40 6.75
CA LEU A 155 -1.04 -9.46 5.86
C LEU A 155 -2.22 -9.02 5.00
N GLU A 156 -3.17 -8.29 5.58
CA GLU A 156 -4.29 -7.69 4.85
C GLU A 156 -3.78 -6.74 3.74
N GLY A 157 -2.89 -5.80 4.07
CA GLY A 157 -2.29 -4.89 3.09
C GLY A 157 -1.51 -5.62 1.99
N CYS A 158 -0.77 -6.67 2.35
CA CYS A 158 -0.07 -7.50 1.38
C CYS A 158 -1.03 -8.21 0.41
N GLY A 159 -2.27 -8.50 0.84
CA GLY A 159 -3.31 -9.06 -0.01
C GLY A 159 -3.70 -8.17 -1.20
N TYR A 160 -3.39 -6.88 -1.15
CA TYR A 160 -3.63 -5.92 -2.24
C TYR A 160 -2.42 -5.68 -3.14
N ILE A 161 -1.28 -6.32 -2.87
CA ILE A 161 -0.09 -6.21 -3.72
C ILE A 161 -0.17 -7.25 -4.84
N PRO A 162 0.07 -6.85 -6.10
CA PRO A 162 0.04 -7.76 -7.25
C PRO A 162 1.31 -8.63 -7.29
N PHE A 163 1.46 -9.54 -6.35
CA PHE A 163 2.54 -10.53 -6.36
C PHE A 163 2.34 -11.48 -7.53
N GLY A 164 3.07 -11.34 -8.61
CA GLY A 164 3.07 -12.30 -9.70
C GLY A 164 3.60 -13.67 -9.23
N SER A 165 4.82 -14.04 -9.64
CA SER A 165 5.52 -15.18 -9.05
C SER A 165 6.13 -14.77 -7.70
N LYS A 166 5.78 -15.47 -6.61
CA LYS A 166 6.40 -15.22 -5.29
C LYS A 166 7.91 -15.45 -5.29
N ALA A 167 8.43 -16.22 -6.25
CA ALA A 167 9.86 -16.46 -6.41
C ALA A 167 10.67 -15.19 -6.76
N ASP A 168 10.00 -14.17 -7.29
CA ASP A 168 10.63 -12.92 -7.72
C ASP A 168 10.60 -11.83 -6.62
N TRP A 169 10.07 -12.16 -5.43
CA TRP A 169 9.88 -11.22 -4.34
C TRP A 169 10.74 -11.54 -3.13
N TYR A 170 11.11 -10.48 -2.42
CA TYR A 170 11.81 -10.55 -1.14
C TYR A 170 11.13 -9.65 -0.14
N VAL A 171 11.10 -10.07 1.12
CA VAL A 171 10.73 -9.21 2.25
C VAL A 171 12.03 -8.70 2.88
N SER A 172 12.14 -7.39 3.02
CA SER A 172 13.31 -6.75 3.64
C SER A 172 12.86 -5.68 4.63
N PRO A 173 13.49 -5.58 5.81
CA PRO A 173 13.25 -4.48 6.72
C PRO A 173 13.93 -3.21 6.21
N MET A 174 13.37 -2.04 6.52
CA MET A 174 14.10 -0.79 6.34
C MET A 174 15.37 -0.79 7.19
N PRO A 175 16.52 -0.32 6.63
CA PRO A 175 17.77 -0.21 7.38
C PRO A 175 17.61 0.63 8.65
N ALA A 176 18.15 0.11 9.76
CA ALA A 176 18.14 0.79 11.06
C ALA A 176 19.52 1.40 11.37
N MET A 177 19.56 2.32 12.33
CA MET A 177 20.79 2.99 12.79
C MET A 177 21.79 2.05 13.50
N GLU A 178 21.28 0.94 14.03
CA GLU A 178 22.07 -0.08 14.75
C GLU A 178 21.79 -1.46 14.16
N SER A 179 22.51 -2.50 14.60
CA SER A 179 22.17 -3.88 14.22
C SER A 179 20.70 -4.15 14.53
N GLY A 180 19.87 -4.10 13.48
CA GLY A 180 18.42 -3.92 13.61
C GLY A 180 17.63 -5.14 14.05
N ARG A 181 18.26 -6.29 14.36
CA ARG A 181 17.58 -7.56 14.69
C ARG A 181 16.62 -7.49 15.88
N SER A 182 16.86 -6.57 16.83
CA SER A 182 15.97 -6.34 17.96
C SER A 182 14.82 -5.37 17.67
N LYS A 183 14.88 -4.63 16.57
CA LYS A 183 13.89 -3.60 16.23
C LYS A 183 12.58 -4.22 15.74
N MET A 184 11.47 -3.57 16.06
CA MET A 184 10.13 -4.03 15.69
C MET A 184 9.99 -4.26 14.18
N ALA A 185 10.44 -3.31 13.34
CA ALA A 185 10.36 -3.43 11.89
C ALA A 185 11.06 -4.68 11.34
N TRP A 186 12.22 -5.05 11.91
CA TRP A 186 12.93 -6.27 11.53
C TRP A 186 12.10 -7.52 11.86
N LYS A 187 11.61 -7.61 13.11
CA LYS A 187 10.81 -8.74 13.56
C LYS A 187 9.52 -8.90 12.76
N MET A 188 8.87 -7.77 12.42
CA MET A 188 7.67 -7.78 11.59
C MET A 188 7.97 -8.23 10.16
N ALA A 189 9.07 -7.78 9.56
CA ALA A 189 9.47 -8.19 8.22
C ALA A 189 9.85 -9.68 8.16
N GLU A 190 10.58 -10.18 9.16
CA GLU A 190 10.91 -11.60 9.26
C GLU A 190 9.66 -12.48 9.45
N ASP A 191 8.72 -12.03 10.28
CA ASP A 191 7.46 -12.72 10.46
C ASP A 191 6.61 -12.70 9.19
N LEU A 192 6.51 -11.56 8.52
CA LEU A 192 5.82 -11.41 7.24
C LEU A 192 6.41 -12.34 6.16
N SER A 193 7.74 -12.40 6.06
CA SER A 193 8.46 -13.32 5.17
C SER A 193 7.99 -14.77 5.37
N ARG A 194 7.93 -15.22 6.62
CA ARG A 194 7.46 -16.57 6.98
C ARG A 194 5.99 -16.79 6.62
N GLN A 195 5.11 -15.83 6.94
CA GLN A 195 3.67 -15.93 6.69
C GLN A 195 3.33 -15.95 5.20
N LEU A 196 4.02 -15.15 4.39
CA LEU A 196 3.82 -15.08 2.95
C LEU A 196 4.57 -16.19 2.18
N ASN A 197 5.48 -16.91 2.86
CA ASN A 197 6.43 -17.83 2.22
C ASN A 197 7.23 -17.14 1.10
N ILE A 198 7.76 -15.95 1.40
CA ILE A 198 8.62 -15.13 0.53
C ILE A 198 9.99 -15.03 1.21
N PRO A 199 11.11 -15.20 0.49
CA PRO A 199 12.45 -15.11 1.08
C PRO A 199 12.70 -13.79 1.82
N PHE A 200 13.41 -13.87 2.95
CA PHE A 200 13.83 -12.71 3.73
C PHE A 200 15.20 -12.24 3.27
N LEU A 201 15.30 -10.99 2.83
CA LEU A 201 16.54 -10.36 2.41
C LEU A 201 17.02 -9.37 3.45
N VAL A 202 18.25 -9.55 3.92
CA VAL A 202 18.90 -8.58 4.80
C VAL A 202 19.78 -7.69 3.93
N PRO A 203 19.51 -6.36 3.86
CA PRO A 203 20.37 -5.45 3.13
C PRO A 203 21.77 -5.43 3.77
N ASP A 204 22.81 -5.59 2.96
CA ASP A 204 24.18 -5.38 3.40
C ASP A 204 24.49 -3.89 3.31
N LEU A 205 24.64 -3.26 4.46
CA LEU A 205 24.94 -1.83 4.55
C LEU A 205 26.42 -1.61 4.80
N ARG A 206 27.04 -0.79 3.97
CA ARG A 206 28.47 -0.41 4.11
C ARG A 206 28.77 0.32 5.42
N SER A 207 27.76 1.04 5.96
CA SER A 207 27.84 1.75 7.23
C SER A 207 26.48 1.85 7.88
N TYR A 208 26.46 2.13 9.19
CA TYR A 208 25.19 2.39 9.87
C TYR A 208 24.59 3.73 9.43
N LYS A 209 23.30 3.72 9.22
CA LYS A 209 22.54 4.92 8.90
C LYS A 209 22.57 5.91 10.08
N PRO A 210 23.04 7.15 9.90
CA PRO A 210 22.97 8.16 10.95
C PRO A 210 21.52 8.60 11.22
N GLU A 211 21.30 9.37 12.29
CA GLU A 211 19.99 9.96 12.56
C GLU A 211 19.62 10.97 11.48
N MET A 212 18.58 10.64 10.71
CA MET A 212 18.16 11.41 9.53
C MET A 212 17.19 12.56 9.84
N LYS A 213 16.59 12.59 11.05
CA LYS A 213 15.46 13.48 11.33
C LYS A 213 15.81 14.97 11.25
N GLN A 214 17.04 15.31 11.61
CA GLN A 214 17.50 16.71 11.67
C GLN A 214 18.32 17.15 10.45
N LEU A 215 18.54 16.25 9.50
CA LEU A 215 19.33 16.54 8.32
C LEU A 215 18.49 17.22 7.24
N SER A 216 19.13 18.13 6.48
CA SER A 216 18.56 18.69 5.27
C SER A 216 18.33 17.61 4.20
N VAL A 217 17.60 17.95 3.14
CA VAL A 217 17.34 17.01 2.03
C VAL A 217 18.65 16.65 1.35
N GLU A 218 19.55 17.61 1.10
CA GLU A 218 20.84 17.44 0.47
C GLU A 218 21.77 16.52 1.28
N GLU A 219 21.79 16.68 2.61
CA GLU A 219 22.55 15.81 3.50
C GLU A 219 21.99 14.37 3.50
N LYS A 220 20.68 14.22 3.46
CA LYS A 220 20.04 12.90 3.34
C LYS A 220 20.42 12.20 2.06
N ILE A 221 20.46 12.92 0.93
CA ILE A 221 20.84 12.37 -0.37
C ILE A 221 22.29 11.86 -0.32
N ARG A 222 23.23 12.67 0.16
CA ARG A 222 24.66 12.30 0.27
C ARG A 222 24.91 11.05 1.10
N ILE A 223 24.02 10.75 2.05
CA ILE A 223 24.12 9.54 2.88
C ILE A 223 23.64 8.30 2.12
N TRP A 224 22.79 8.47 1.13
CA TRP A 224 22.25 7.37 0.32
C TRP A 224 23.05 7.08 -0.96
N GLU A 225 23.92 8.00 -1.39
CA GLU A 225 24.89 7.80 -2.46
C GLU A 225 26.09 6.98 -1.95
#